data_57f7c9417d7da03a23d1109de33d66a5
#
_entry.id   57f7c9417d7da03a23d1109de33d66a5
#
_cell.length_a   1.000
_cell.length_b   1.000
_cell.length_c   1.000
_cell.angle_alpha   90.00
_cell.angle_beta   90.00
_cell.angle_gamma   90.00
#
_symmetry.space_group_name_H-M   'P 1'
#
loop_
_entity.id
_entity.type
_entity.pdbx_description
1 polymer ?
#
loop_
_entity_poly.entity_id
_entity_poly.type
_entity_poly.pdbx_seq_one_letter_code
_entity_poly.pdbx_strand_id
1 'polypeptide(L)'
;MSRKADPALIGAFVLGAIALSVVTILLVAGDDWFRKHSQHMLYFEGAAHGLQVGAPVVFLGVKVGTVKKIEIGLDESSRKFVVPVAIEVEPHIVRTKSGEQIDLRDRETLRRLVERGLRARLRLQSILTGQLYV
;
A
#
# COMPACT_ATOMS: atom_id res chain seq x y z
N MET A 1 46.04 -18.94 36.80
CA MET A 1 46.46 -18.43 35.49
C MET A 1 45.33 -17.55 34.94
N SER A 2 45.42 -16.25 35.11
CA SER A 2 44.42 -15.32 34.56
C SER A 2 44.76 -15.09 33.07
N ARG A 3 43.92 -15.61 32.17
CA ARG A 3 44.00 -15.26 30.74
C ARG A 3 43.70 -13.79 30.61
N LYS A 4 44.68 -13.00 30.26
CA LYS A 4 44.45 -11.59 29.90
C LYS A 4 43.60 -11.59 28.62
N ALA A 5 42.44 -10.93 28.69
CA ALA A 5 41.59 -10.73 27.52
C ALA A 5 42.40 -9.96 26.49
N ASP A 6 42.48 -10.52 25.27
CA ASP A 6 43.21 -9.90 24.17
C ASP A 6 42.35 -8.73 23.62
N PRO A 7 42.86 -7.47 23.69
CA PRO A 7 42.12 -6.29 23.25
C PRO A 7 41.73 -6.35 21.77
N ALA A 8 42.56 -7.02 20.96
CA ALA A 8 42.29 -7.19 19.54
C ALA A 8 41.07 -8.09 19.29
N LEU A 9 40.89 -9.12 20.11
CA LEU A 9 39.77 -10.05 20.01
C LEU A 9 38.46 -9.38 20.40
N ILE A 10 38.50 -8.52 21.43
CA ILE A 10 37.34 -7.70 21.83
C ILE A 10 36.98 -6.71 20.75
N GLY A 11 37.95 -6.03 20.15
CA GLY A 11 37.71 -5.09 19.05
C GLY A 11 37.12 -5.76 17.82
N ALA A 12 37.63 -6.94 17.44
CA ALA A 12 37.10 -7.71 16.32
C ALA A 12 35.65 -8.17 16.56
N PHE A 13 35.32 -8.58 17.79
CA PHE A 13 33.96 -8.98 18.16
C PHE A 13 32.98 -7.78 18.07
N VAL A 14 33.36 -6.64 18.58
CA VAL A 14 32.52 -5.42 18.53
C VAL A 14 32.29 -4.98 17.10
N LEU A 15 33.32 -4.96 16.25
CA LEU A 15 33.20 -4.62 14.83
C LEU A 15 32.31 -5.63 14.10
N GLY A 16 32.45 -6.92 14.39
CA GLY A 16 31.58 -7.98 13.83
C GLY A 16 30.14 -7.81 14.24
N ALA A 17 29.86 -7.49 15.51
CA ALA A 17 28.51 -7.24 16.00
C ALA A 17 27.86 -6.01 15.33
N ILE A 18 28.61 -4.92 15.14
CA ILE A 18 28.14 -3.72 14.46
C ILE A 18 27.83 -4.04 12.99
N ALA A 19 28.75 -4.72 12.29
CA ALA A 19 28.55 -5.11 10.90
C ALA A 19 27.31 -6.01 10.73
N LEU A 20 27.14 -6.99 11.59
CA LEU A 20 25.97 -7.87 11.60
C LEU A 20 24.67 -7.09 11.84
N SER A 21 24.68 -6.17 12.80
CA SER A 21 23.52 -5.31 13.07
C SER A 21 23.12 -4.45 11.88
N VAL A 22 24.10 -3.85 11.21
CA VAL A 22 23.86 -3.04 10.00
C VAL A 22 23.28 -3.90 8.87
N VAL A 23 23.85 -5.07 8.63
CA VAL A 23 23.35 -6.02 7.61
C VAL A 23 21.91 -6.45 7.93
N THR A 24 21.63 -6.76 9.19
CA THR A 24 20.27 -7.15 9.59
C THR A 24 19.26 -6.02 9.39
N ILE A 25 19.63 -4.79 9.75
CA ILE A 25 18.78 -3.62 9.52
C ILE A 25 18.54 -3.41 8.02
N LEU A 26 19.57 -3.53 7.19
CA LEU A 26 19.43 -3.39 5.74
C LEU A 26 18.56 -4.47 5.11
N LEU A 27 18.64 -5.71 5.59
CA LEU A 27 17.81 -6.80 5.11
C LEU A 27 16.35 -6.65 5.53
N VAL A 28 16.09 -6.24 6.76
CA VAL A 28 14.72 -6.06 7.28
C VAL A 28 14.06 -4.79 6.74
N ALA A 29 14.80 -3.69 6.68
CA ALA A 29 14.28 -2.42 6.17
C ALA A 29 14.19 -2.38 4.63
N GLY A 30 14.96 -3.20 3.94
CA GLY A 30 15.07 -3.18 2.47
C GLY A 30 13.78 -3.55 1.75
N ASP A 31 12.99 -4.47 2.28
CA ASP A 31 11.77 -4.96 1.62
C ASP A 31 10.67 -3.88 1.53
N ASP A 32 10.53 -3.04 2.54
CA ASP A 32 9.52 -1.97 2.52
C ASP A 32 9.99 -0.72 1.76
N TRP A 33 11.31 -0.44 1.75
CA TRP A 33 11.87 0.73 1.09
C TRP A 33 11.89 0.61 -0.44
N PHE A 34 12.11 -0.61 -0.97
CA PHE A 34 12.18 -0.88 -2.41
C PHE A 34 10.83 -1.24 -3.05
N ARG A 35 9.81 -1.55 -2.27
CA ARG A 35 8.46 -1.71 -2.80
C ARG A 35 7.94 -0.34 -3.23
N LYS A 36 8.08 -0.03 -4.51
CA LYS A 36 7.33 1.06 -5.15
C LYS A 36 5.84 0.74 -5.01
N HIS A 37 5.26 1.22 -3.94
CA HIS A 37 3.83 1.15 -3.68
C HIS A 37 3.15 2.01 -4.74
N SER A 38 2.55 1.41 -5.73
CA SER A 38 1.74 2.14 -6.69
C SER A 38 0.48 2.60 -6.00
N GLN A 39 0.50 3.86 -5.57
CA GLN A 39 -0.66 4.51 -5.03
C GLN A 39 -1.49 5.07 -6.17
N HIS A 40 -2.76 4.78 -6.17
CA HIS A 40 -3.74 5.36 -7.07
C HIS A 40 -4.65 6.28 -6.27
N MET A 41 -4.93 7.46 -6.84
CA MET A 41 -5.85 8.42 -6.24
C MET A 41 -7.24 8.21 -6.84
N LEU A 42 -8.20 7.98 -5.97
CA LEU A 42 -9.61 7.92 -6.32
C LEU A 42 -10.30 9.19 -5.79
N TYR A 43 -11.15 9.79 -6.59
CA TYR A 43 -11.90 10.97 -6.21
C TYR A 43 -13.37 10.60 -6.05
N PHE A 44 -13.87 10.74 -4.85
CA PHE A 44 -15.29 10.50 -4.57
C PHE A 44 -16.03 11.83 -4.39
N GLU A 45 -17.14 11.97 -5.11
CA GLU A 45 -18.07 13.07 -4.90
C GLU A 45 -19.09 12.62 -3.83
N GLY A 46 -19.09 13.31 -2.69
CA GLY A 46 -20.02 13.04 -1.59
C GLY A 46 -19.34 12.54 -0.32
N ALA A 47 -20.18 12.21 0.68
CA ALA A 47 -19.71 11.83 2.00
C ALA A 47 -19.08 10.42 2.00
N ALA A 48 -17.81 10.34 2.35
CA ALA A 48 -17.10 9.07 2.62
C ALA A 48 -17.22 8.69 4.12
N HIS A 49 -18.39 8.93 4.73
CA HIS A 49 -18.59 8.69 6.15
C HIS A 49 -18.50 7.19 6.46
N GLY A 50 -17.56 6.81 7.34
CA GLY A 50 -17.30 5.42 7.67
C GLY A 50 -16.17 4.77 6.87
N LEU A 51 -15.59 5.45 5.87
CA LEU A 51 -14.35 4.99 5.24
C LEU A 51 -13.16 5.29 6.16
N GLN A 52 -12.33 4.31 6.39
CA GLN A 52 -11.15 4.43 7.27
C GLN A 52 -9.87 4.08 6.52
N VAL A 53 -8.76 4.63 6.99
CA VAL A 53 -7.43 4.15 6.58
C VAL A 53 -7.30 2.70 7.00
N GLY A 54 -6.82 1.83 6.09
CA GLY A 54 -6.81 0.39 6.29
C GLY A 54 -8.04 -0.34 5.72
N ALA A 55 -9.08 0.38 5.30
CA ALA A 55 -10.25 -0.24 4.67
C ALA A 55 -9.85 -1.06 3.43
N PRO A 56 -10.45 -2.23 3.20
CA PRO A 56 -10.13 -3.05 2.04
C PRO A 56 -10.63 -2.42 0.75
N VAL A 57 -9.84 -2.57 -0.31
CA VAL A 57 -10.25 -2.35 -1.69
C VAL A 57 -10.61 -3.69 -2.28
N VAL A 58 -11.84 -3.83 -2.76
CA VAL A 58 -12.40 -5.13 -3.18
C VAL A 58 -12.81 -5.07 -4.64
N PHE A 59 -12.36 -6.03 -5.43
CA PHE A 59 -12.75 -6.21 -6.82
C PHE A 59 -13.42 -7.58 -7.02
N LEU A 60 -14.67 -7.59 -7.44
CA LEU A 60 -15.49 -8.82 -7.60
C LEU A 60 -15.51 -9.73 -6.35
N GLY A 61 -15.49 -9.15 -5.16
CA GLY A 61 -15.48 -9.90 -3.90
C GLY A 61 -14.12 -10.33 -3.39
N VAL A 62 -13.04 -10.04 -4.12
CA VAL A 62 -11.66 -10.35 -3.72
C VAL A 62 -10.97 -9.07 -3.27
N LYS A 63 -10.29 -9.11 -2.12
CA LYS A 63 -9.46 -7.99 -1.66
C LYS A 63 -8.27 -7.84 -2.58
N VAL A 64 -8.17 -6.69 -3.25
CA VAL A 64 -7.07 -6.36 -4.18
C VAL A 64 -6.16 -5.25 -3.66
N GLY A 65 -6.51 -4.64 -2.53
CA GLY A 65 -5.72 -3.56 -2.00
C GLY A 65 -6.24 -3.01 -0.67
N THR A 66 -5.70 -1.87 -0.28
CA THR A 66 -6.01 -1.22 1.00
C THR A 66 -5.99 0.30 0.84
N VAL A 67 -6.88 0.98 1.56
CA VAL A 67 -6.89 2.45 1.66
C VAL A 67 -5.72 2.90 2.53
N LYS A 68 -4.87 3.79 2.00
CA LYS A 68 -3.69 4.32 2.71
C LYS A 68 -3.89 5.72 3.26
N LYS A 69 -4.63 6.56 2.54
CA LYS A 69 -4.84 7.95 2.92
C LYS A 69 -6.20 8.43 2.47
N ILE A 70 -6.83 9.25 3.28
CA ILE A 70 -8.10 9.92 2.99
C ILE A 70 -7.89 11.40 3.25
N GLU A 71 -8.23 12.23 2.30
CA GLU A 71 -8.09 13.67 2.39
C GLU A 71 -9.42 14.34 2.01
N ILE A 72 -9.53 15.62 2.30
CA ILE A 72 -10.61 16.47 1.80
C ILE A 72 -9.96 17.46 0.84
N GLY A 73 -10.45 17.50 -0.38
CA GLY A 73 -9.99 18.43 -1.40
C GLY A 73 -11.13 19.31 -1.90
N LEU A 74 -10.78 20.42 -2.50
CA LEU A 74 -11.68 21.26 -3.27
C LEU A 74 -11.32 21.10 -4.75
N ASP A 75 -12.26 20.68 -5.56
CA ASP A 75 -12.10 20.71 -7.00
C ASP A 75 -12.35 22.15 -7.48
N GLU A 76 -11.30 22.81 -7.92
CA GLU A 76 -11.34 24.20 -8.37
C GLU A 76 -12.20 24.37 -9.62
N SER A 77 -12.30 23.35 -10.46
CA SER A 77 -13.08 23.40 -11.71
C SER A 77 -14.58 23.32 -11.46
N SER A 78 -15.01 22.47 -10.53
CA SER A 78 -16.43 22.29 -10.19
C SER A 78 -16.85 23.07 -8.95
N ARG A 79 -15.91 23.66 -8.20
CA ARG A 79 -16.13 24.30 -6.88
C ARG A 79 -16.83 23.38 -5.87
N LYS A 80 -16.64 22.07 -6.00
CA LYS A 80 -17.21 21.07 -5.11
C LYS A 80 -16.14 20.46 -4.22
N PHE A 81 -16.55 20.13 -3.00
CA PHE A 81 -15.69 19.30 -2.16
C PHE A 81 -15.65 17.87 -2.68
N VAL A 82 -14.46 17.33 -2.78
CA VAL A 82 -14.19 15.95 -3.18
C VAL A 82 -13.36 15.27 -2.09
N VAL A 83 -13.47 13.96 -2.01
CA VAL A 83 -12.67 13.14 -1.09
C VAL A 83 -11.65 12.37 -1.90
N PRO A 84 -10.39 12.86 -2.02
CA PRO A 84 -9.31 12.09 -2.61
C PRO A 84 -8.91 10.98 -1.64
N VAL A 85 -8.94 9.76 -2.13
CA VAL A 85 -8.58 8.55 -1.39
C VAL A 85 -7.40 7.90 -2.09
N ALA A 86 -6.26 7.82 -1.39
CA ALA A 86 -5.11 7.08 -1.87
C ALA A 86 -5.27 5.60 -1.52
N ILE A 87 -5.27 4.77 -2.54
CA ILE A 87 -5.29 3.31 -2.40
C ILE A 87 -3.97 2.71 -2.83
N GLU A 88 -3.61 1.63 -2.19
CA GLU A 88 -2.50 0.76 -2.60
C GLU A 88 -3.07 -0.55 -3.11
N VAL A 89 -2.68 -0.93 -4.33
CA VAL A 89 -3.13 -2.18 -4.96
C VAL A 89 -2.01 -3.21 -4.92
N GLU A 90 -2.36 -4.43 -4.52
CA GLU A 90 -1.43 -5.56 -4.48
C GLU A 90 -1.14 -6.08 -5.90
N PRO A 91 0.14 -6.27 -6.28
CA PRO A 91 0.54 -6.44 -7.67
C PRO A 91 0.16 -7.77 -8.29
N HIS A 92 -0.22 -8.80 -7.69
CA HIS A 92 -0.28 -10.13 -8.30
C HIS A 92 -1.65 -10.82 -8.23
N ILE A 93 -2.71 -10.07 -7.88
CA ILE A 93 -4.02 -10.66 -7.61
C ILE A 93 -4.84 -10.83 -8.87
N VAL A 94 -4.65 -9.99 -9.89
CA VAL A 94 -5.47 -10.04 -11.11
C VAL A 94 -4.75 -10.79 -12.22
N ARG A 95 -5.39 -11.86 -12.70
CA ARG A 95 -4.90 -12.68 -13.83
C ARG A 95 -5.96 -12.79 -14.92
N THR A 96 -5.50 -12.82 -16.16
CA THR A 96 -6.34 -13.15 -17.31
C THR A 96 -6.72 -14.64 -17.28
N LYS A 97 -7.78 -15.03 -17.96
CA LYS A 97 -8.11 -16.46 -18.16
C LYS A 97 -6.97 -17.27 -18.79
N SER A 98 -6.11 -16.63 -19.57
CA SER A 98 -4.89 -17.21 -20.15
C SER A 98 -3.73 -17.34 -19.16
N GLY A 99 -3.90 -16.91 -17.89
CA GLY A 99 -2.86 -16.98 -16.85
C GLY A 99 -1.89 -15.80 -16.83
N GLU A 100 -2.00 -14.87 -17.77
CA GLU A 100 -1.18 -13.66 -17.83
C GLU A 100 -1.55 -12.71 -16.66
N GLN A 101 -0.54 -12.20 -15.96
CA GLN A 101 -0.76 -11.25 -14.88
C GLN A 101 -1.09 -9.88 -15.43
N ILE A 102 -2.19 -9.30 -14.96
CA ILE A 102 -2.54 -7.90 -15.22
C ILE A 102 -1.94 -7.05 -14.12
N ASP A 103 -0.94 -6.26 -14.46
CA ASP A 103 -0.37 -5.30 -13.50
C ASP A 103 -1.25 -4.05 -13.40
N LEU A 104 -2.08 -3.99 -12.36
CA LEU A 104 -2.92 -2.82 -12.07
C LEU A 104 -2.12 -1.59 -11.61
N ARG A 105 -0.80 -1.72 -11.45
CA ARG A 105 0.09 -0.58 -11.14
C ARG A 105 0.46 0.20 -12.40
N ASP A 106 0.37 -0.46 -13.56
CA ASP A 106 0.60 0.20 -14.83
C ASP A 106 -0.53 1.16 -15.15
N ARG A 107 -0.18 2.45 -15.26
CA ARG A 107 -1.14 3.52 -15.54
C ARG A 107 -1.89 3.33 -16.86
N GLU A 108 -1.23 2.77 -17.84
CA GLU A 108 -1.82 2.54 -19.17
C GLU A 108 -2.87 1.43 -19.11
N THR A 109 -2.56 0.35 -18.42
CA THR A 109 -3.50 -0.75 -18.16
C THR A 109 -4.73 -0.28 -17.38
N LEU A 110 -4.50 0.50 -16.32
CA LEU A 110 -5.58 1.06 -15.51
C LEU A 110 -6.46 2.02 -16.33
N ARG A 111 -5.84 2.88 -17.14
CA ARG A 111 -6.56 3.81 -18.03
C ARG A 111 -7.49 3.07 -18.99
N ARG A 112 -7.00 2.01 -19.64
CA ARG A 112 -7.82 1.17 -20.53
C ARG A 112 -9.00 0.52 -19.81
N LEU A 113 -8.81 0.09 -18.57
CA LEU A 113 -9.90 -0.46 -17.75
C LEU A 113 -10.93 0.63 -17.39
N VAL A 114 -10.47 1.83 -17.04
CA VAL A 114 -11.36 2.98 -16.77
C VAL A 114 -12.14 3.38 -18.02
N GLU A 115 -11.52 3.39 -19.21
CA GLU A 115 -12.19 3.64 -20.48
C GLU A 115 -13.26 2.57 -20.80
N ARG A 116 -13.03 1.33 -20.37
CA ARG A 116 -13.99 0.22 -20.46
C ARG A 116 -15.08 0.23 -19.39
N GLY A 117 -15.09 1.24 -18.51
CA GLY A 117 -16.15 1.42 -17.51
C GLY A 117 -15.79 0.99 -16.10
N LEU A 118 -14.53 0.69 -15.81
CA LEU A 118 -14.10 0.45 -14.42
C LEU A 118 -14.35 1.72 -13.59
N ARG A 119 -15.10 1.58 -12.49
CA ARG A 119 -15.37 2.67 -11.55
C ARG A 119 -15.29 2.16 -10.13
N ALA A 120 -14.68 2.96 -9.26
CA ALA A 120 -14.68 2.72 -7.83
C ALA A 120 -15.98 3.21 -7.19
N ARG A 121 -16.50 2.45 -6.25
CA ARG A 121 -17.70 2.83 -5.47
C ARG A 121 -17.48 2.50 -4.00
N LEU A 122 -17.98 3.35 -3.13
CA LEU A 122 -18.04 3.06 -1.70
C LEU A 122 -19.23 2.15 -1.39
N ARG A 123 -19.00 1.10 -0.64
CA ARG A 123 -20.04 0.17 -0.18
C ARG A 123 -19.94 -0.09 1.31
N LEU A 124 -21.07 -0.34 1.94
CA LEU A 124 -21.11 -0.71 3.35
C LEU A 124 -20.52 -2.12 3.53
N GLN A 125 -19.52 -2.22 4.39
CA GLN A 125 -18.94 -3.49 4.83
C GLN A 125 -19.76 -4.09 5.97
N SER A 126 -20.24 -3.24 6.87
CA SER A 126 -21.02 -3.64 8.04
C SER A 126 -22.11 -2.61 8.31
N ILE A 127 -23.33 -3.09 8.40
CA ILE A 127 -24.51 -2.27 8.75
C ILE A 127 -24.45 -1.84 10.22
N LEU A 128 -23.86 -2.68 11.08
CA LEU A 128 -23.76 -2.40 12.51
C LEU A 128 -22.72 -1.32 12.84
N THR A 129 -21.59 -1.33 12.15
CA THR A 129 -20.48 -0.39 12.41
C THR A 129 -20.45 0.80 11.47
N GLY A 130 -21.23 0.78 10.39
CA GLY A 130 -21.20 1.81 9.35
C GLY A 130 -19.90 1.87 8.55
N GLN A 131 -19.04 0.86 8.66
CA GLN A 131 -17.77 0.82 7.93
C GLN A 131 -18.00 0.66 6.43
N LEU A 132 -17.22 1.42 5.65
CA LEU A 132 -17.22 1.35 4.20
C LEU A 132 -15.97 0.64 3.67
N TYR A 133 -16.09 0.06 2.48
CA TYR A 133 -15.00 -0.42 1.66
C TYR A 133 -15.12 0.14 0.22
N VAL A 134 -14.06 0.05 -0.54
CA VAL A 134 -13.99 0.51 -1.93
C VAL A 134 -14.09 -0.65 -2.89
#